data_7fdf5b0228111b8547252ca9113c5cf7
#
_entry.id   7fdf5b0228111b8547252ca9113c5cf7
#
_cell.length_a   1.000
_cell.length_b   1.000
_cell.length_c   1.000
_cell.angle_alpha   90.00
_cell.angle_beta   90.00
_cell.angle_gamma   90.00
#
_symmetry.space_group_name_H-M   'P 1'
#
loop_
_entity.id
_entity.type
_entity.pdbx_description
1 polymer ?
#
loop_
_entity_poly.entity_id
_entity_poly.type
_entity_poly.pdbx_seq_one_letter_code
_entity_poly.pdbx_strand_id
1 'polypeptide(L)'
;FLHIFSLKYTSIELDEKGAFAVIEVSHLSKKYGTHPAIEDLSFTVGDGQIFGLLGPNGAGKSTIMNILTGYLAPTSGEVKVAGFSLPEQARQAKACVGYLPEQPPLYPEMTVQEYLDFAAELKGIKKKADRKEQVRKAARRTGLEEVLPRLIRSLSKGYRQRVGIAQALLGAPQLIILDEPTVGLDPAQVIEIRRLIRELGKSHTVILSSHILSEVQAVCSQVLILSKGHLVAVGAPEQLAEKLNPGSRLRATVLGGGKTVLKTVGSIPGIRKVEIESEADGQVTFTAESADASDRRAEVSRALSQAGCTVLALAAENRTLEEVFLALTENESETPSDEGEEKTE
;
A
#
# COMPACT_ATOMS: atom_id res chain seq x y z
N PHE A 1 8.32 -1.67 40.04
CA PHE A 1 8.60 -1.81 38.57
C PHE A 1 7.44 -1.34 37.71
N LEU A 2 6.59 -0.41 38.22
CA LEU A 2 5.35 0.07 37.59
C LEU A 2 5.28 1.61 37.53
N HIS A 3 6.43 2.32 37.39
CA HIS A 3 6.45 3.78 37.58
C HIS A 3 7.17 4.56 36.48
N ILE A 4 7.26 4.06 35.22
CA ILE A 4 7.82 4.83 34.09
C ILE A 4 6.81 5.04 32.94
N PHE A 5 5.55 4.67 33.09
CA PHE A 5 4.51 4.85 32.06
C PHE A 5 3.52 5.99 32.35
N SER A 6 3.96 7.04 33.03
CA SER A 6 3.14 8.25 33.19
C SER A 6 3.79 9.44 32.53
N LEU A 7 3.96 9.42 31.21
CA LEU A 7 4.17 10.63 30.42
C LEU A 7 2.80 11.10 29.93
N LYS A 8 2.41 12.27 30.41
CA LYS A 8 1.18 13.00 30.15
C LYS A 8 0.87 13.05 28.65
N TYR A 9 -0.14 12.31 28.23
CA TYR A 9 -0.82 12.49 26.96
C TYR A 9 -1.67 13.77 27.08
N THR A 10 -1.22 14.86 26.48
CA THR A 10 -2.01 16.06 26.27
C THR A 10 -2.73 15.92 24.93
N SER A 11 -4.07 15.95 24.97
CA SER A 11 -5.02 15.95 23.84
C SER A 11 -4.76 14.89 22.76
N ILE A 12 -5.36 13.73 22.96
CA ILE A 12 -5.40 12.65 21.98
C ILE A 12 -6.68 12.84 21.19
N GLU A 13 -6.57 13.15 19.90
CA GLU A 13 -7.69 13.07 18.98
C GLU A 13 -7.97 11.60 18.69
N LEU A 14 -9.22 11.21 18.80
CA LEU A 14 -9.69 9.87 18.47
C LEU A 14 -9.95 9.81 16.95
N ASP A 15 -9.65 8.68 16.33
CA ASP A 15 -10.08 8.44 14.95
C ASP A 15 -11.62 8.38 14.88
N GLU A 16 -12.18 8.31 13.65
CA GLU A 16 -13.64 8.24 13.43
C GLU A 16 -14.32 7.05 14.16
N LYS A 17 -13.54 6.11 14.71
CA LYS A 17 -14.00 4.95 15.48
C LYS A 17 -13.68 5.03 16.98
N GLY A 18 -13.07 6.13 17.45
CA GLY A 18 -12.70 6.31 18.85
C GLY A 18 -11.40 5.61 19.26
N ALA A 19 -10.56 5.17 18.31
CA ALA A 19 -9.24 4.63 18.57
C ALA A 19 -8.15 5.72 18.54
N PHE A 20 -7.03 5.49 19.23
CA PHE A 20 -5.92 6.44 19.23
C PHE A 20 -5.21 6.45 17.88
N ALA A 21 -5.07 7.62 17.27
CA ALA A 21 -4.29 7.80 16.07
C ALA A 21 -2.79 7.74 16.38
N VAL A 22 -2.08 6.82 15.72
CA VAL A 22 -0.61 6.74 15.80
C VAL A 22 0.04 7.69 14.81
N ILE A 23 -0.64 7.99 13.70
CA ILE A 23 -0.23 8.97 12.71
C ILE A 23 -1.40 9.88 12.39
N GLU A 24 -1.11 11.17 12.40
CA GLU A 24 -2.00 12.23 11.97
C GLU A 24 -1.26 13.10 10.94
N VAL A 25 -1.84 13.23 9.77
CA VAL A 25 -1.33 14.06 8.69
C VAL A 25 -2.44 14.99 8.24
N SER A 26 -2.19 16.30 8.28
CA SER A 26 -3.15 17.33 7.91
C SER A 26 -2.53 18.31 6.91
N HIS A 27 -3.15 18.41 5.73
CA HIS A 27 -2.77 19.33 4.66
C HIS A 27 -1.28 19.28 4.28
N LEU A 28 -0.71 18.06 4.32
CA LEU A 28 0.71 17.83 4.03
C LEU A 28 1.02 18.17 2.58
N SER A 29 1.98 19.08 2.38
CA SER A 29 2.56 19.34 1.07
C SER A 29 4.07 19.29 1.13
N LYS A 30 4.70 18.79 0.05
CA LYS A 30 6.15 18.75 -0.10
C LYS A 30 6.56 19.13 -1.52
N LYS A 31 7.45 20.13 -1.62
CA LYS A 31 8.06 20.56 -2.89
C LYS A 31 9.58 20.37 -2.83
N TYR A 32 10.16 19.96 -3.95
CA TYR A 32 11.59 19.93 -4.22
C TYR A 32 11.90 21.00 -5.26
N GLY A 33 12.36 22.18 -4.80
CA GLY A 33 12.45 23.35 -5.64
C GLY A 33 11.05 23.76 -6.14
N THR A 34 10.84 23.76 -7.44
CA THR A 34 9.54 24.06 -8.07
C THR A 34 8.64 22.84 -8.26
N HIS A 35 9.18 21.61 -8.12
CA HIS A 35 8.42 20.38 -8.37
C HIS A 35 7.65 19.95 -7.12
N PRO A 36 6.31 19.89 -7.18
CA PRO A 36 5.50 19.32 -6.11
C PRO A 36 5.65 17.79 -6.10
N ALA A 37 5.93 17.22 -4.94
CA ALA A 37 6.01 15.78 -4.73
C ALA A 37 4.81 15.24 -3.94
N ILE A 38 4.19 16.10 -3.14
CA ILE A 38 2.96 15.83 -2.39
C ILE A 38 2.19 17.15 -2.31
N GLU A 39 0.87 17.09 -2.54
CA GLU A 39 -0.02 18.24 -2.49
C GLU A 39 -1.25 17.95 -1.64
N ASP A 40 -1.41 18.74 -0.57
CA ASP A 40 -2.58 18.80 0.29
C ASP A 40 -3.10 17.43 0.80
N LEU A 41 -2.17 16.57 1.25
CA LEU A 41 -2.48 15.22 1.70
C LEU A 41 -2.94 15.23 3.16
N SER A 42 -4.11 14.62 3.44
CA SER A 42 -4.61 14.44 4.81
C SER A 42 -5.06 12.99 5.01
N PHE A 43 -4.59 12.36 6.10
CA PHE A 43 -4.99 11.01 6.50
C PHE A 43 -4.60 10.71 7.95
N THR A 44 -5.21 9.68 8.53
CA THR A 44 -4.92 9.18 9.87
C THR A 44 -4.66 7.68 9.83
N VAL A 45 -3.82 7.18 10.75
CA VAL A 45 -3.59 5.75 10.96
C VAL A 45 -3.81 5.43 12.44
N GLY A 46 -4.77 4.56 12.73
CA GLY A 46 -5.08 4.10 14.07
C GLY A 46 -4.07 3.10 14.62
N ASP A 47 -4.08 2.89 15.94
CA ASP A 47 -3.21 1.91 16.59
C ASP A 47 -3.54 0.48 16.17
N GLY A 48 -2.51 -0.35 16.01
CA GLY A 48 -2.64 -1.76 15.61
C GLY A 48 -3.10 -2.00 14.16
N GLN A 49 -3.15 -0.97 13.32
CA GLN A 49 -3.48 -1.12 11.90
C GLN A 49 -2.26 -1.51 11.06
N ILE A 50 -2.51 -2.29 10.01
CA ILE A 50 -1.56 -2.45 8.89
C ILE A 50 -2.06 -1.56 7.76
N PHE A 51 -1.34 -0.47 7.49
CA PHE A 51 -1.73 0.57 6.54
C PHE A 51 -0.81 0.55 5.32
N GLY A 52 -1.40 0.47 4.12
CA GLY A 52 -0.67 0.42 2.85
C GLY A 52 -0.61 1.77 2.16
N LEU A 53 0.57 2.18 1.70
CA LEU A 53 0.73 3.26 0.72
C LEU A 53 0.93 2.63 -0.65
N LEU A 54 -0.09 2.72 -1.51
CA LEU A 54 -0.09 2.17 -2.85
C LEU A 54 0.06 3.29 -3.89
N GLY A 55 0.85 3.08 -4.90
CA GLY A 55 1.00 4.03 -6.00
C GLY A 55 2.15 3.66 -6.92
N PRO A 56 2.18 4.17 -8.17
CA PRO A 56 3.29 3.96 -9.09
C PRO A 56 4.59 4.58 -8.56
N ASN A 57 5.70 4.30 -9.25
CA ASN A 57 6.96 4.95 -8.93
C ASN A 57 6.84 6.46 -9.20
N GLY A 58 7.37 7.28 -8.28
CA GLY A 58 7.21 8.73 -8.35
C GLY A 58 5.91 9.29 -7.76
N ALA A 59 4.96 8.46 -7.30
CA ALA A 59 3.70 8.94 -6.72
C ALA A 59 3.83 9.69 -5.39
N GLY A 60 5.01 9.71 -4.76
CA GLY A 60 5.25 10.40 -3.48
C GLY A 60 5.38 9.47 -2.27
N LYS A 61 5.28 8.14 -2.42
CA LYS A 61 5.34 7.16 -1.31
C LYS A 61 6.58 7.34 -0.42
N SER A 62 7.78 7.29 -1.01
CA SER A 62 9.04 7.43 -0.26
C SER A 62 9.20 8.83 0.35
N THR A 63 8.62 9.86 -0.27
CA THR A 63 8.58 11.22 0.32
C THR A 63 7.75 11.23 1.61
N ILE A 64 6.57 10.59 1.61
CA ILE A 64 5.74 10.45 2.82
C ILE A 64 6.51 9.66 3.88
N MET A 65 7.10 8.52 3.53
CA MET A 65 7.88 7.69 4.46
C MET A 65 9.03 8.49 5.10
N ASN A 66 9.74 9.29 4.30
CA ASN A 66 10.83 10.14 4.79
C ASN A 66 10.34 11.24 5.73
N ILE A 67 9.15 11.78 5.51
CA ILE A 67 8.55 12.77 6.41
C ILE A 67 8.13 12.08 7.72
N LEU A 68 7.42 10.95 7.66
CA LEU A 68 6.96 10.20 8.84
C LEU A 68 8.12 9.70 9.71
N THR A 69 9.27 9.37 9.10
CA THR A 69 10.51 9.02 9.83
C THR A 69 11.26 10.22 10.36
N GLY A 70 10.79 11.44 10.07
CA GLY A 70 11.45 12.69 10.46
C GLY A 70 12.79 12.91 9.77
N TYR A 71 13.05 12.21 8.65
CA TYR A 71 14.25 12.44 7.82
C TYR A 71 14.10 13.70 6.97
N LEU A 72 12.87 13.99 6.54
CA LEU A 72 12.52 15.12 5.69
C LEU A 72 11.45 15.98 6.35
N ALA A 73 11.63 17.30 6.36
CA ALA A 73 10.58 18.22 6.81
C ALA A 73 9.54 18.46 5.72
N PRO A 74 8.25 18.62 6.05
CA PRO A 74 7.23 19.07 5.11
C PRO A 74 7.53 20.49 4.61
N THR A 75 6.95 20.88 3.47
CA THR A 75 6.95 22.28 3.01
C THR A 75 5.83 23.05 3.71
N SER A 76 4.67 22.42 3.90
CA SER A 76 3.54 22.94 4.66
C SER A 76 2.67 21.77 5.17
N GLY A 77 1.74 22.08 6.08
CA GLY A 77 0.90 21.10 6.75
C GLY A 77 1.50 20.59 8.06
N GLU A 78 0.74 19.78 8.76
CA GLU A 78 1.09 19.22 10.06
C GLU A 78 1.19 17.71 10.01
N VAL A 79 2.19 17.16 10.72
CA VAL A 79 2.42 15.73 10.85
C VAL A 79 2.69 15.40 12.29
N LYS A 80 1.92 14.45 12.85
CA LYS A 80 2.18 13.89 14.17
C LYS A 80 2.42 12.37 14.06
N VAL A 81 3.41 11.89 14.80
CA VAL A 81 3.76 10.47 14.90
C VAL A 81 3.84 10.09 16.36
N ALA A 82 3.03 9.11 16.77
CA ALA A 82 2.90 8.70 18.18
C ALA A 82 2.62 9.88 19.13
N GLY A 83 1.82 10.87 18.68
CA GLY A 83 1.50 12.10 19.42
C GLY A 83 2.57 13.18 19.38
N PHE A 84 3.71 12.96 18.72
CA PHE A 84 4.81 13.95 18.60
C PHE A 84 4.73 14.69 17.25
N SER A 85 4.73 16.03 17.30
CA SER A 85 4.70 16.87 16.10
C SER A 85 6.07 16.87 15.40
N LEU A 86 6.03 16.80 14.06
CA LEU A 86 7.20 16.87 13.18
C LEU A 86 7.19 18.21 12.42
N PRO A 87 8.37 18.88 12.27
CA PRO A 87 9.72 18.43 12.68
C PRO A 87 10.11 18.73 14.14
N GLU A 88 9.33 19.49 14.90
CA GLU A 88 9.72 20.08 16.20
C GLU A 88 10.13 19.03 17.24
N GLN A 89 9.42 17.90 17.28
CA GLN A 89 9.64 16.81 18.22
C GLN A 89 10.21 15.56 17.54
N ALA A 90 10.97 15.73 16.44
CA ALA A 90 11.49 14.64 15.63
C ALA A 90 12.29 13.59 16.41
N ARG A 91 13.01 13.99 17.48
CA ARG A 91 13.77 13.04 18.30
C ARG A 91 12.86 12.07 19.06
N GLN A 92 11.76 12.57 19.62
CA GLN A 92 10.77 11.77 20.34
C GLN A 92 10.02 10.86 19.37
N ALA A 93 9.56 11.42 18.24
CA ALA A 93 8.90 10.66 17.18
C ALA A 93 9.78 9.50 16.67
N LYS A 94 11.06 9.76 16.36
CA LYS A 94 12.04 8.74 15.91
C LYS A 94 12.25 7.62 16.91
N ALA A 95 12.14 7.90 18.21
CA ALA A 95 12.26 6.87 19.24
C ALA A 95 11.08 5.86 19.20
N CYS A 96 9.91 6.29 18.69
CA CYS A 96 8.71 5.47 18.56
C CYS A 96 8.64 4.72 17.22
N VAL A 97 9.58 4.98 16.27
CA VAL A 97 9.56 4.45 14.91
C VAL A 97 10.66 3.43 14.67
N GLY A 98 10.28 2.29 14.12
CA GLY A 98 11.19 1.36 13.44
C GLY A 98 11.08 1.53 11.93
N TYR A 99 12.19 1.69 11.23
CA TYR A 99 12.19 1.96 9.79
C TYR A 99 13.06 0.96 9.03
N LEU A 100 12.50 0.40 7.98
CA LEU A 100 13.17 -0.37 6.95
C LEU A 100 13.06 0.41 5.64
N PRO A 101 14.12 1.03 5.13
CA PRO A 101 14.13 1.59 3.77
C PRO A 101 14.15 0.49 2.71
N GLU A 102 13.80 0.83 1.46
CA GLU A 102 13.80 -0.09 0.31
C GLU A 102 15.13 -0.88 0.19
N GLN A 103 16.25 -0.20 0.41
CA GLN A 103 17.57 -0.83 0.52
C GLN A 103 18.04 -0.81 1.98
N PRO A 104 17.99 -1.95 2.70
CA PRO A 104 18.43 -1.99 4.08
C PRO A 104 19.90 -1.57 4.23
N PRO A 105 20.23 -0.62 5.12
CA PRO A 105 21.59 -0.10 5.31
C PRO A 105 22.44 -1.08 6.13
N LEU A 106 22.69 -2.27 5.57
CA LEU A 106 23.41 -3.34 6.24
C LEU A 106 24.92 -3.20 6.06
N TYR A 107 25.69 -3.66 7.05
CA TYR A 107 27.15 -3.74 6.99
C TYR A 107 27.56 -5.18 6.58
N PRO A 108 27.96 -5.40 5.32
CA PRO A 108 28.23 -6.74 4.78
C PRO A 108 29.29 -7.55 5.53
N GLU A 109 30.26 -6.85 6.14
CA GLU A 109 31.40 -7.45 6.86
C GLU A 109 31.07 -7.82 8.32
N MET A 110 29.91 -7.38 8.83
CA MET A 110 29.45 -7.79 10.15
C MET A 110 28.67 -9.11 10.07
N THR A 111 28.67 -9.86 11.16
CA THR A 111 27.70 -10.91 11.38
C THR A 111 26.33 -10.30 11.69
N VAL A 112 25.25 -11.07 11.50
CA VAL A 112 23.88 -10.62 11.85
C VAL A 112 23.82 -10.21 13.33
N GLN A 113 24.46 -10.97 14.22
CA GLN A 113 24.50 -10.68 15.65
C GLN A 113 25.19 -9.35 15.95
N GLU A 114 26.38 -9.12 15.36
CA GLU A 114 27.14 -7.87 15.56
C GLU A 114 26.39 -6.67 15.05
N TYR A 115 25.78 -6.77 13.86
CA TYR A 115 24.98 -5.69 13.28
C TYR A 115 23.76 -5.35 14.13
N LEU A 116 23.01 -6.34 14.60
CA LEU A 116 21.83 -6.10 15.43
C LEU A 116 22.20 -5.55 16.81
N ASP A 117 23.31 -6.00 17.41
CA ASP A 117 23.82 -5.45 18.67
C ASP A 117 24.23 -3.98 18.50
N PHE A 118 24.95 -3.66 17.42
CA PHE A 118 25.33 -2.29 17.04
C PHE A 118 24.08 -1.41 16.81
N ALA A 119 23.10 -1.87 16.05
CA ALA A 119 21.86 -1.14 15.82
C ALA A 119 21.07 -0.90 17.11
N ALA A 120 21.04 -1.88 18.02
CA ALA A 120 20.42 -1.75 19.33
C ALA A 120 21.12 -0.67 20.19
N GLU A 121 22.45 -0.59 20.12
CA GLU A 121 23.22 0.46 20.80
C GLU A 121 22.91 1.85 20.26
N LEU A 122 22.84 2.00 18.92
CA LEU A 122 22.42 3.26 18.28
C LEU A 122 21.01 3.68 18.65
N LYS A 123 20.11 2.73 18.88
CA LYS A 123 18.75 2.97 19.41
C LYS A 123 18.75 3.36 20.91
N GLY A 124 19.91 3.48 21.56
CA GLY A 124 20.04 3.92 22.94
C GLY A 124 19.87 2.82 23.99
N ILE A 125 19.90 1.54 23.61
CA ILE A 125 19.86 0.42 24.54
C ILE A 125 21.27 0.22 25.13
N LYS A 126 21.59 0.93 26.21
CA LYS A 126 22.95 1.00 26.76
C LYS A 126 23.42 -0.28 27.44
N LYS A 127 22.53 -0.99 28.15
CA LYS A 127 22.91 -2.17 28.91
C LYS A 127 23.07 -3.38 28.00
N LYS A 128 24.23 -4.03 28.02
CA LYS A 128 24.55 -5.20 27.18
C LYS A 128 23.56 -6.36 27.35
N ALA A 129 23.07 -6.60 28.57
CA ALA A 129 22.09 -7.62 28.83
C ALA A 129 20.75 -7.35 28.10
N ASP A 130 20.28 -6.09 28.16
CA ASP A 130 19.03 -5.68 27.52
C ASP A 130 19.17 -5.74 25.99
N ARG A 131 20.35 -5.32 25.44
CA ARG A 131 20.62 -5.46 24.00
C ARG A 131 20.54 -6.92 23.55
N LYS A 132 21.27 -7.82 24.27
CA LYS A 132 21.27 -9.25 23.95
C LYS A 132 19.86 -9.85 23.96
N GLU A 133 19.04 -9.44 24.92
CA GLU A 133 17.66 -9.90 24.99
C GLU A 133 16.82 -9.39 23.81
N GLN A 134 16.90 -8.08 23.50
CA GLN A 134 16.16 -7.50 22.38
C GLN A 134 16.59 -8.05 21.03
N VAL A 135 17.91 -8.22 20.80
CA VAL A 135 18.41 -8.84 19.59
C VAL A 135 17.88 -10.27 19.44
N ARG A 136 17.88 -11.06 20.52
CA ARG A 136 17.32 -12.41 20.49
C ARG A 136 15.82 -12.40 20.17
N LYS A 137 15.05 -11.50 20.78
CA LYS A 137 13.61 -11.35 20.51
C LYS A 137 13.37 -10.97 19.05
N ALA A 138 14.11 -9.99 18.53
CA ALA A 138 14.00 -9.56 17.13
C ALA A 138 14.37 -10.69 16.16
N ALA A 139 15.50 -11.39 16.42
CA ALA A 139 15.95 -12.53 15.60
C ALA A 139 14.92 -13.67 15.57
N ARG A 140 14.33 -14.00 16.72
CA ARG A 140 13.25 -15.01 16.80
C ARG A 140 12.03 -14.61 15.99
N ARG A 141 11.56 -13.37 16.13
CA ARG A 141 10.37 -12.88 15.38
C ARG A 141 10.58 -12.88 13.88
N THR A 142 11.81 -12.68 13.42
CA THR A 142 12.17 -12.59 11.99
C THR A 142 12.75 -13.88 11.43
N GLY A 143 12.89 -14.96 12.23
CA GLY A 143 13.42 -16.24 11.80
C GLY A 143 14.92 -16.20 11.46
N LEU A 144 15.71 -15.45 12.24
CA LEU A 144 17.15 -15.27 12.04
C LEU A 144 18.03 -16.03 13.04
N GLU A 145 17.44 -16.81 13.97
CA GLU A 145 18.17 -17.43 15.09
C GLU A 145 19.36 -18.27 14.60
N GLU A 146 19.18 -19.08 13.56
CA GLU A 146 20.23 -19.96 13.02
C GLU A 146 21.31 -19.23 12.22
N VAL A 147 21.02 -18.01 11.74
CA VAL A 147 21.95 -17.23 10.90
C VAL A 147 22.63 -16.09 11.65
N LEU A 148 22.37 -15.93 12.96
CA LEU A 148 23.00 -14.89 13.78
C LEU A 148 24.55 -14.87 13.69
N PRO A 149 25.28 -16.01 13.64
CA PRO A 149 26.74 -16.01 13.52
C PRO A 149 27.23 -15.83 12.09
N ARG A 150 26.36 -15.76 11.08
CA ARG A 150 26.76 -15.66 9.67
C ARG A 150 27.03 -14.22 9.27
N LEU A 151 27.98 -14.02 8.38
CA LEU A 151 28.25 -12.70 7.77
C LEU A 151 27.07 -12.28 6.89
N ILE A 152 26.70 -11.01 6.96
CA ILE A 152 25.57 -10.44 6.21
C ILE A 152 25.78 -10.60 4.69
N ARG A 153 27.02 -10.45 4.19
CA ARG A 153 27.34 -10.64 2.77
C ARG A 153 27.01 -12.05 2.25
N SER A 154 27.03 -13.06 3.12
CA SER A 154 26.75 -14.46 2.74
C SER A 154 25.26 -14.80 2.72
N LEU A 155 24.38 -13.87 3.08
CA LEU A 155 22.94 -14.09 3.16
C LEU A 155 22.27 -13.86 1.81
N SER A 156 21.18 -14.62 1.56
CA SER A 156 20.25 -14.32 0.46
C SER A 156 19.59 -12.96 0.64
N LYS A 157 18.99 -12.41 -0.43
CA LYS A 157 18.27 -11.15 -0.37
C LYS A 157 17.14 -11.19 0.68
N GLY A 158 16.38 -12.28 0.74
CA GLY A 158 15.30 -12.46 1.73
C GLY A 158 15.80 -12.47 3.17
N TYR A 159 16.94 -13.12 3.45
CA TYR A 159 17.54 -13.04 4.78
C TYR A 159 18.04 -11.64 5.11
N ARG A 160 18.65 -10.93 4.17
CA ARG A 160 19.05 -9.52 4.37
C ARG A 160 17.84 -8.63 4.66
N GLN A 161 16.73 -8.84 3.96
CA GLN A 161 15.48 -8.15 4.24
C GLN A 161 14.97 -8.40 5.66
N ARG A 162 14.99 -9.66 6.11
CA ARG A 162 14.63 -10.02 7.49
C ARG A 162 15.56 -9.39 8.53
N VAL A 163 16.88 -9.25 8.24
CA VAL A 163 17.82 -8.52 9.11
C VAL A 163 17.41 -7.04 9.23
N GLY A 164 17.02 -6.40 8.12
CA GLY A 164 16.51 -5.04 8.12
C GLY A 164 15.22 -4.88 8.93
N ILE A 165 14.29 -5.86 8.80
CA ILE A 165 13.06 -5.88 9.64
C ILE A 165 13.43 -6.07 11.12
N ALA A 166 14.37 -6.99 11.43
CA ALA A 166 14.82 -7.21 12.81
C ALA A 166 15.42 -5.94 13.41
N GLN A 167 16.20 -5.19 12.66
CA GLN A 167 16.74 -3.89 13.06
C GLN A 167 15.62 -2.88 13.33
N ALA A 168 14.56 -2.85 12.52
CA ALA A 168 13.41 -1.97 12.74
C ALA A 168 12.68 -2.29 14.04
N LEU A 169 12.67 -3.56 14.48
CA LEU A 169 12.01 -4.00 15.73
C LEU A 169 12.77 -3.64 17.01
N LEU A 170 14.05 -3.27 16.91
CA LEU A 170 14.84 -2.90 18.09
C LEU A 170 14.30 -1.63 18.74
N GLY A 171 14.30 -1.60 20.07
CA GLY A 171 13.73 -0.50 20.86
C GLY A 171 12.23 -0.60 21.09
N ALA A 172 11.57 -1.68 20.67
CA ALA A 172 10.12 -1.91 20.77
C ALA A 172 9.29 -0.71 20.26
N PRO A 173 9.43 -0.34 18.98
CA PRO A 173 8.74 0.83 18.42
C PRO A 173 7.23 0.61 18.41
N GLN A 174 6.46 1.68 18.57
CA GLN A 174 5.01 1.66 18.41
C GLN A 174 4.61 1.56 16.93
N LEU A 175 5.37 2.22 16.05
CA LEU A 175 5.17 2.27 14.61
C LEU A 175 6.32 1.58 13.88
N ILE A 176 6.01 0.73 12.92
CA ILE A 176 6.97 0.12 11.99
C ILE A 176 6.66 0.64 10.60
N ILE A 177 7.65 1.21 9.93
CA ILE A 177 7.56 1.69 8.56
C ILE A 177 8.43 0.78 7.68
N LEU A 178 7.85 0.21 6.62
CA LEU A 178 8.50 -0.71 5.70
C LEU A 178 8.36 -0.16 4.27
N ASP A 179 9.47 0.29 3.69
CA ASP A 179 9.48 0.80 2.32
C ASP A 179 9.79 -0.32 1.34
N GLU A 180 8.82 -0.67 0.48
CA GLU A 180 8.88 -1.73 -0.53
C GLU A 180 9.46 -3.06 0.00
N PRO A 181 8.92 -3.65 1.09
CA PRO A 181 9.58 -4.74 1.83
C PRO A 181 9.73 -6.05 1.05
N THR A 182 9.09 -6.20 -0.08
CA THR A 182 9.05 -7.42 -0.90
C THR A 182 9.77 -7.29 -2.25
N VAL A 183 10.26 -6.07 -2.57
CA VAL A 183 10.90 -5.79 -3.86
C VAL A 183 12.09 -6.71 -4.15
N GLY A 184 12.00 -7.41 -5.30
CA GLY A 184 13.05 -8.30 -5.82
C GLY A 184 13.29 -9.55 -4.99
N LEU A 185 12.31 -9.99 -4.20
CA LEU A 185 12.24 -11.29 -3.57
C LEU A 185 11.57 -12.30 -4.52
N ASP A 186 11.90 -13.57 -4.38
CA ASP A 186 11.16 -14.62 -5.06
C ASP A 186 9.77 -14.85 -4.42
N PRO A 187 8.82 -15.51 -5.13
CA PRO A 187 7.45 -15.69 -4.64
C PRO A 187 7.36 -16.38 -3.28
N ALA A 188 8.23 -17.34 -2.97
CA ALA A 188 8.23 -18.03 -1.68
C ALA A 188 8.64 -17.06 -0.55
N GLN A 189 9.68 -16.27 -0.77
CA GLN A 189 10.13 -15.25 0.17
C GLN A 189 9.09 -14.15 0.38
N VAL A 190 8.38 -13.74 -0.67
CA VAL A 190 7.25 -12.76 -0.57
C VAL A 190 6.18 -13.28 0.38
N ILE A 191 5.78 -14.56 0.26
CA ILE A 191 4.80 -15.18 1.17
C ILE A 191 5.28 -15.15 2.62
N GLU A 192 6.56 -15.43 2.85
CA GLU A 192 7.14 -15.42 4.19
C GLU A 192 7.20 -14.02 4.80
N ILE A 193 7.59 -13.00 4.02
CA ILE A 193 7.59 -11.60 4.48
C ILE A 193 6.16 -11.11 4.76
N ARG A 194 5.18 -11.43 3.91
CA ARG A 194 3.76 -11.12 4.17
C ARG A 194 3.27 -11.74 5.48
N ARG A 195 3.64 -12.99 5.76
CA ARG A 195 3.31 -13.64 7.03
C ARG A 195 3.95 -12.90 8.21
N LEU A 196 5.22 -12.52 8.08
CA LEU A 196 5.93 -11.76 9.09
C LEU A 196 5.24 -10.41 9.36
N ILE A 197 4.88 -9.66 8.31
CA ILE A 197 4.17 -8.37 8.44
C ILE A 197 2.84 -8.53 9.19
N ARG A 198 2.05 -9.55 8.87
CA ARG A 198 0.80 -9.85 9.61
C ARG A 198 1.04 -10.13 11.09
N GLU A 199 2.09 -10.89 11.41
CA GLU A 199 2.45 -11.17 12.81
C GLU A 199 2.92 -9.90 13.54
N LEU A 200 3.64 -9.00 12.86
CA LEU A 200 4.03 -7.71 13.42
C LEU A 200 2.81 -6.81 13.68
N GLY A 201 1.83 -6.80 12.78
CA GLY A 201 0.59 -6.03 12.94
C GLY A 201 -0.25 -6.40 14.16
N LYS A 202 -0.05 -7.60 14.75
CA LYS A 202 -0.73 -7.98 16.00
C LYS A 202 -0.25 -7.20 17.24
N SER A 203 0.89 -6.56 17.18
CA SER A 203 1.53 -5.89 18.32
C SER A 203 2.14 -4.53 18.02
N HIS A 204 2.06 -4.09 16.77
CA HIS A 204 2.56 -2.80 16.31
C HIS A 204 1.62 -2.23 15.26
N THR A 205 1.57 -0.93 15.14
CA THR A 205 1.06 -0.27 13.93
C THR A 205 2.10 -0.42 12.84
N VAL A 206 1.70 -0.82 11.63
CA VAL A 206 2.60 -1.04 10.51
C VAL A 206 2.17 -0.19 9.34
N ILE A 207 3.10 0.59 8.77
CA ILE A 207 2.93 1.19 7.43
C ILE A 207 3.84 0.47 6.47
N LEU A 208 3.32 0.13 5.30
CA LEU A 208 4.14 -0.38 4.22
C LEU A 208 3.83 0.34 2.91
N SER A 209 4.86 0.58 2.10
CA SER A 209 4.69 1.00 0.71
C SER A 209 4.74 -0.19 -0.22
N SER A 210 4.00 -0.14 -1.31
CA SER A 210 4.15 -1.03 -2.46
C SER A 210 3.59 -0.37 -3.72
N HIS A 211 4.11 -0.78 -4.87
CA HIS A 211 3.51 -0.49 -6.18
C HIS A 211 2.69 -1.68 -6.68
N ILE A 212 2.66 -2.80 -5.94
CA ILE A 212 1.96 -4.04 -6.29
C ILE A 212 0.71 -4.17 -5.40
N LEU A 213 -0.44 -4.03 -6.02
CA LEU A 213 -1.71 -4.04 -5.32
C LEU A 213 -1.98 -5.35 -4.56
N SER A 214 -1.72 -6.51 -5.18
CA SER A 214 -1.95 -7.82 -4.55
C SER A 214 -1.13 -8.04 -3.27
N GLU A 215 -0.02 -7.32 -3.11
CA GLU A 215 0.76 -7.35 -1.88
C GLU A 215 0.07 -6.59 -0.75
N VAL A 216 -0.45 -5.41 -1.08
CA VAL A 216 -1.16 -4.55 -0.13
C VAL A 216 -2.48 -5.19 0.29
N GLN A 217 -3.27 -5.68 -0.67
CA GLN A 217 -4.52 -6.42 -0.39
C GLN A 217 -4.31 -7.61 0.53
N ALA A 218 -3.19 -8.30 0.38
CA ALA A 218 -2.91 -9.50 1.16
C ALA A 218 -2.66 -9.22 2.65
N VAL A 219 -2.23 -8.01 3.05
CA VAL A 219 -1.77 -7.75 4.43
C VAL A 219 -2.38 -6.52 5.08
N CYS A 220 -2.82 -5.52 4.31
CA CYS A 220 -3.28 -4.24 4.84
C CYS A 220 -4.76 -4.26 5.21
N SER A 221 -5.10 -3.66 6.34
CA SER A 221 -6.48 -3.39 6.74
C SER A 221 -7.04 -2.13 6.09
N GLN A 222 -6.16 -1.18 5.77
CA GLN A 222 -6.49 0.05 5.06
C GLN A 222 -5.40 0.39 4.04
N VAL A 223 -5.78 1.03 2.96
CA VAL A 223 -4.89 1.43 1.87
C VAL A 223 -5.15 2.87 1.49
N LEU A 224 -4.09 3.63 1.30
CA LEU A 224 -4.07 4.94 0.70
C LEU A 224 -3.47 4.81 -0.70
N ILE A 225 -4.24 5.19 -1.71
CA ILE A 225 -3.81 5.19 -3.12
C ILE A 225 -3.32 6.58 -3.48
N LEU A 226 -2.10 6.65 -3.98
CA LEU A 226 -1.42 7.87 -4.42
C LEU A 226 -1.19 7.86 -5.93
N SER A 227 -1.41 9.00 -6.56
CA SER A 227 -0.97 9.27 -7.94
C SER A 227 -0.43 10.69 -8.02
N LYS A 228 0.76 10.86 -8.62
CA LYS A 228 1.42 12.18 -8.85
C LYS A 228 1.38 13.15 -7.64
N GLY A 229 1.55 12.63 -6.44
CA GLY A 229 1.55 13.43 -5.21
C GLY A 229 0.18 13.73 -4.61
N HIS A 230 -0.90 13.28 -5.23
CA HIS A 230 -2.27 13.49 -4.75
C HIS A 230 -2.87 12.22 -4.16
N LEU A 231 -3.77 12.41 -3.20
CA LEU A 231 -4.62 11.35 -2.67
C LEU A 231 -5.72 11.01 -3.67
N VAL A 232 -5.72 9.78 -4.16
CA VAL A 232 -6.79 9.27 -5.04
C VAL A 232 -7.93 8.67 -4.21
N ALA A 233 -7.59 7.81 -3.25
CA ALA A 233 -8.57 7.15 -2.40
C ALA A 233 -7.93 6.61 -1.11
N VAL A 234 -8.76 6.48 -0.06
CA VAL A 234 -8.39 5.84 1.20
C VAL A 234 -9.54 4.93 1.66
N GLY A 235 -9.21 3.75 2.16
CA GLY A 235 -10.20 2.81 2.69
C GLY A 235 -9.71 1.38 2.78
N ALA A 236 -10.58 0.47 3.24
CA ALA A 236 -10.31 -0.95 3.16
C ALA A 236 -10.24 -1.42 1.70
N PRO A 237 -9.33 -2.35 1.33
CA PRO A 237 -9.16 -2.78 -0.05
C PRO A 237 -10.46 -3.21 -0.73
N GLU A 238 -11.31 -3.95 -0.02
CA GLU A 238 -12.60 -4.43 -0.52
C GLU A 238 -13.56 -3.28 -0.81
N GLN A 239 -13.64 -2.30 0.10
CA GLN A 239 -14.50 -1.12 -0.05
C GLN A 239 -14.03 -0.19 -1.17
N LEU A 240 -12.70 -0.12 -1.40
CA LEU A 240 -12.15 0.67 -2.50
C LEU A 240 -12.53 0.07 -3.86
N ALA A 241 -12.51 -1.26 -3.99
CA ALA A 241 -12.95 -1.93 -5.21
C ALA A 241 -14.42 -1.60 -5.54
N GLU A 242 -15.29 -1.54 -4.55
CA GLU A 242 -16.71 -1.19 -4.73
C GLU A 242 -16.92 0.31 -5.02
N LYS A 243 -16.27 1.19 -4.25
CA LYS A 243 -16.44 2.65 -4.38
C LYS A 243 -15.89 3.23 -5.68
N LEU A 244 -14.76 2.70 -6.13
CA LEU A 244 -14.09 3.15 -7.35
C LEU A 244 -14.64 2.50 -8.62
N ASN A 245 -15.55 1.53 -8.48
CA ASN A 245 -16.24 0.90 -9.58
C ASN A 245 -17.78 1.04 -9.44
N PRO A 246 -18.34 2.22 -9.68
CA PRO A 246 -19.78 2.46 -9.51
C PRO A 246 -20.67 1.73 -10.54
N GLY A 247 -20.08 1.05 -11.53
CA GLY A 247 -20.78 0.27 -12.54
C GLY A 247 -20.68 -1.24 -12.28
N SER A 248 -21.71 -2.02 -12.64
CA SER A 248 -21.57 -3.46 -12.68
C SER A 248 -21.03 -3.90 -14.03
N ARG A 249 -20.02 -4.77 -14.05
CA ARG A 249 -19.49 -5.43 -15.25
C ARG A 249 -19.99 -6.87 -15.26
N LEU A 250 -20.38 -7.34 -16.42
CA LEU A 250 -20.69 -8.74 -16.63
C LEU A 250 -19.81 -9.31 -17.74
N ARG A 251 -19.48 -10.57 -17.62
CA ARG A 251 -18.80 -11.36 -18.65
C ARG A 251 -19.71 -12.47 -19.09
N ALA A 252 -19.83 -12.66 -20.41
CA ALA A 252 -20.63 -13.71 -20.96
C ALA A 252 -19.92 -14.40 -22.12
N THR A 253 -20.20 -15.71 -22.25
CA THR A 253 -19.85 -16.52 -23.43
C THR A 253 -21.12 -17.03 -24.06
N VAL A 254 -21.29 -16.81 -25.37
CA VAL A 254 -22.48 -17.15 -26.11
C VAL A 254 -22.15 -17.86 -27.42
N LEU A 255 -23.04 -18.71 -27.89
CA LEU A 255 -23.02 -19.16 -29.28
C LEU A 255 -23.79 -18.13 -30.11
N GLY A 256 -23.10 -17.51 -31.11
CA GLY A 256 -23.66 -16.47 -31.97
C GLY A 256 -22.57 -15.65 -32.64
N GLY A 257 -22.96 -14.65 -33.42
CA GLY A 257 -22.00 -13.73 -34.07
C GLY A 257 -21.73 -12.49 -33.25
N GLY A 258 -20.47 -12.03 -33.21
CA GLY A 258 -20.04 -10.85 -32.44
C GLY A 258 -20.82 -9.58 -32.78
N LYS A 259 -21.15 -9.34 -34.06
CA LYS A 259 -21.97 -8.20 -34.49
C LYS A 259 -23.39 -8.23 -33.87
N THR A 260 -23.99 -9.42 -33.76
CA THR A 260 -25.30 -9.58 -33.12
C THR A 260 -25.23 -9.28 -31.65
N VAL A 261 -24.19 -9.77 -30.97
CA VAL A 261 -23.94 -9.53 -29.54
C VAL A 261 -23.79 -8.02 -29.28
N LEU A 262 -22.89 -7.34 -29.99
CA LEU A 262 -22.67 -5.90 -29.84
C LEU A 262 -23.95 -5.08 -30.01
N LYS A 263 -24.73 -5.38 -31.05
CA LYS A 263 -25.97 -4.66 -31.34
C LYS A 263 -27.03 -4.94 -30.26
N THR A 264 -27.22 -6.21 -29.87
CA THR A 264 -28.26 -6.62 -28.94
C THR A 264 -27.97 -6.12 -27.53
N VAL A 265 -26.75 -6.35 -27.02
CA VAL A 265 -26.37 -5.95 -25.67
C VAL A 265 -26.20 -4.45 -25.55
N GLY A 266 -25.61 -3.82 -26.56
CA GLY A 266 -25.44 -2.35 -26.57
C GLY A 266 -26.75 -1.56 -26.70
N SER A 267 -27.85 -2.19 -27.13
CA SER A 267 -29.18 -1.56 -27.15
C SER A 267 -29.92 -1.62 -25.82
N ILE A 268 -29.43 -2.37 -24.82
CA ILE A 268 -30.08 -2.49 -23.51
C ILE A 268 -29.89 -1.17 -22.74
N PRO A 269 -30.99 -0.54 -22.27
CA PRO A 269 -30.91 0.68 -21.48
C PRO A 269 -30.03 0.49 -20.25
N GLY A 270 -29.06 1.41 -20.07
CA GLY A 270 -28.12 1.38 -18.96
C GLY A 270 -26.85 0.55 -19.20
N ILE A 271 -26.68 -0.11 -20.33
CA ILE A 271 -25.38 -0.62 -20.78
C ILE A 271 -24.60 0.54 -21.40
N ARG A 272 -23.40 0.78 -20.89
CA ARG A 272 -22.51 1.88 -21.31
C ARG A 272 -21.50 1.45 -22.36
N LYS A 273 -20.97 0.22 -22.22
CA LYS A 273 -19.90 -0.30 -23.06
C LYS A 273 -20.05 -1.81 -23.24
N VAL A 274 -19.77 -2.28 -24.45
CA VAL A 274 -19.70 -3.74 -24.76
C VAL A 274 -18.41 -3.97 -25.52
N GLU A 275 -17.61 -4.92 -25.10
CA GLU A 275 -16.32 -5.27 -25.71
C GLU A 275 -16.27 -6.78 -25.96
N ILE A 276 -15.89 -7.18 -27.18
CA ILE A 276 -15.64 -8.58 -27.52
C ILE A 276 -14.19 -8.90 -27.13
N GLU A 277 -14.02 -9.91 -26.26
CA GLU A 277 -12.70 -10.40 -25.86
C GLU A 277 -12.17 -11.47 -26.83
N SER A 278 -13.05 -12.32 -27.31
CA SER A 278 -12.72 -13.37 -28.27
C SER A 278 -13.91 -13.78 -29.09
N GLU A 279 -13.66 -14.12 -30.36
CA GLU A 279 -14.64 -14.73 -31.27
C GLU A 279 -13.95 -15.87 -32.02
N ALA A 280 -14.35 -17.11 -31.72
CA ALA A 280 -13.80 -18.32 -32.34
C ALA A 280 -14.85 -19.45 -32.36
N ASP A 281 -14.88 -20.26 -33.40
CA ASP A 281 -15.73 -21.43 -33.54
C ASP A 281 -17.24 -21.19 -33.28
N GLY A 282 -17.72 -19.98 -33.64
CA GLY A 282 -19.11 -19.59 -33.38
C GLY A 282 -19.42 -19.24 -31.93
N GLN A 283 -18.40 -19.19 -31.06
CA GLN A 283 -18.50 -18.71 -29.70
C GLN A 283 -17.94 -17.26 -29.62
N VAL A 284 -18.66 -16.43 -28.88
CA VAL A 284 -18.27 -15.05 -28.59
C VAL A 284 -18.19 -14.89 -27.08
N THR A 285 -17.02 -14.51 -26.57
CA THR A 285 -16.85 -14.04 -25.20
C THR A 285 -16.77 -12.52 -25.21
N PHE A 286 -17.58 -11.90 -24.38
CA PHE A 286 -17.66 -10.45 -24.30
C PHE A 286 -17.84 -9.98 -22.87
N THR A 287 -17.50 -8.72 -22.63
CA THR A 287 -17.83 -7.99 -21.42
C THR A 287 -18.80 -6.85 -21.71
N ALA A 288 -19.68 -6.57 -20.75
CA ALA A 288 -20.56 -5.41 -20.82
C ALA A 288 -20.54 -4.65 -19.49
N GLU A 289 -20.45 -3.33 -19.57
CA GLU A 289 -20.44 -2.44 -18.42
C GLU A 289 -21.76 -1.68 -18.33
N SER A 290 -22.39 -1.68 -17.15
CA SER A 290 -23.54 -0.83 -16.88
C SER A 290 -23.13 0.54 -16.33
N ALA A 291 -23.97 1.54 -16.57
CA ALA A 291 -23.75 2.89 -16.05
C ALA A 291 -24.00 3.01 -14.55
N ASP A 292 -24.72 2.06 -13.98
CA ASP A 292 -25.10 1.98 -12.57
C ASP A 292 -24.69 0.62 -11.98
N ALA A 293 -24.83 0.46 -10.68
CA ALA A 293 -24.51 -0.80 -9.97
C ALA A 293 -25.58 -1.91 -10.15
N SER A 294 -26.56 -1.73 -11.04
CA SER A 294 -27.64 -2.70 -11.24
C SER A 294 -27.14 -3.98 -11.89
N ASP A 295 -27.54 -5.13 -11.36
CA ASP A 295 -27.28 -6.43 -11.97
C ASP A 295 -28.17 -6.63 -13.20
N ARG A 296 -27.58 -6.53 -14.37
CA ARG A 296 -28.29 -6.65 -15.66
C ARG A 296 -28.17 -8.01 -16.31
N ARG A 297 -27.68 -9.02 -15.60
CA ARG A 297 -27.51 -10.37 -16.16
C ARG A 297 -28.80 -10.94 -16.71
N ALA A 298 -29.91 -10.77 -15.99
CA ALA A 298 -31.21 -11.26 -16.43
C ALA A 298 -31.72 -10.60 -17.72
N GLU A 299 -31.50 -9.28 -17.86
CA GLU A 299 -31.85 -8.51 -19.05
C GLU A 299 -31.00 -8.91 -20.26
N VAL A 300 -29.69 -9.02 -20.06
CA VAL A 300 -28.72 -9.43 -21.08
C VAL A 300 -29.01 -10.87 -21.57
N SER A 301 -29.23 -11.80 -20.63
CA SER A 301 -29.57 -13.19 -20.99
C SER A 301 -30.84 -13.27 -21.83
N ARG A 302 -31.88 -12.56 -21.46
CA ARG A 302 -33.16 -12.50 -22.17
C ARG A 302 -32.99 -11.91 -23.57
N ALA A 303 -32.30 -10.79 -23.69
CA ALA A 303 -32.08 -10.11 -24.97
C ALA A 303 -31.28 -11.01 -25.94
N LEU A 304 -30.21 -11.65 -25.46
CA LEU A 304 -29.42 -12.58 -26.27
C LEU A 304 -30.20 -13.78 -26.74
N SER A 305 -31.00 -14.38 -25.86
CA SER A 305 -31.87 -15.52 -26.22
C SER A 305 -32.90 -15.12 -27.28
N GLN A 306 -33.49 -13.91 -27.17
CA GLN A 306 -34.43 -13.39 -28.18
C GLN A 306 -33.75 -13.11 -29.52
N ALA A 307 -32.47 -12.77 -29.52
CA ALA A 307 -31.67 -12.54 -30.71
C ALA A 307 -31.14 -13.87 -31.34
N GLY A 308 -31.51 -15.02 -30.80
CA GLY A 308 -31.09 -16.34 -31.29
C GLY A 308 -29.69 -16.75 -30.82
N CYS A 309 -29.10 -16.07 -29.84
CA CYS A 309 -27.85 -16.48 -29.24
C CYS A 309 -28.08 -17.40 -28.04
N THR A 310 -27.33 -18.51 -27.97
CA THR A 310 -27.38 -19.40 -26.80
C THR A 310 -26.33 -18.97 -25.77
N VAL A 311 -26.79 -18.65 -24.56
CA VAL A 311 -25.88 -18.25 -23.45
C VAL A 311 -25.26 -19.51 -22.86
N LEU A 312 -23.93 -19.61 -22.92
CA LEU A 312 -23.14 -20.71 -22.35
C LEU A 312 -22.67 -20.40 -20.94
N ALA A 313 -22.27 -19.16 -20.71
CA ALA A 313 -21.85 -18.64 -19.41
C ALA A 313 -22.25 -17.17 -19.26
N LEU A 314 -22.63 -16.77 -18.04
CA LEU A 314 -22.95 -15.38 -17.72
C LEU A 314 -22.64 -15.16 -16.23
N ALA A 315 -21.67 -14.34 -15.94
CA ALA A 315 -21.25 -14.03 -14.59
C ALA A 315 -21.18 -12.51 -14.37
N ALA A 316 -21.47 -12.07 -13.16
CA ALA A 316 -21.08 -10.74 -12.76
C ALA A 316 -19.54 -10.73 -12.57
N GLU A 317 -18.89 -9.76 -13.13
CA GLU A 317 -17.45 -9.56 -13.00
C GLU A 317 -17.23 -8.17 -12.38
N ASN A 318 -16.80 -8.17 -11.13
CA ASN A 318 -16.37 -6.92 -10.54
C ASN A 318 -14.98 -6.59 -11.08
N ARG A 319 -14.76 -5.35 -11.50
CA ARG A 319 -13.40 -4.90 -11.78
C ARG A 319 -12.53 -5.19 -10.58
N THR A 320 -11.38 -5.77 -10.82
CA THR A 320 -10.40 -5.92 -9.77
C THR A 320 -9.92 -4.53 -9.33
N LEU A 321 -9.52 -4.39 -8.07
CA LEU A 321 -8.91 -3.15 -7.61
C LEU A 321 -7.66 -2.79 -8.44
N GLU A 322 -7.04 -3.78 -9.09
CA GLU A 322 -5.90 -3.61 -9.99
C GLU A 322 -6.29 -2.89 -11.29
N GLU A 323 -7.39 -3.28 -11.92
CA GLU A 323 -7.94 -2.60 -13.11
C GLU A 323 -8.39 -1.17 -12.77
N VAL A 324 -8.97 -0.99 -11.60
CA VAL A 324 -9.35 0.34 -11.09
C VAL A 324 -8.13 1.20 -10.82
N PHE A 325 -7.10 0.63 -10.21
CA PHE A 325 -5.83 1.31 -9.93
C PHE A 325 -5.15 1.73 -11.24
N LEU A 326 -5.07 0.84 -12.23
CA LEU A 326 -4.51 1.14 -13.56
C LEU A 326 -5.31 2.26 -14.24
N ALA A 327 -6.64 2.16 -14.27
CA ALA A 327 -7.49 3.18 -14.88
C ALA A 327 -7.35 4.57 -14.23
N LEU A 328 -7.16 4.62 -12.91
CA LEU A 328 -6.94 5.88 -12.18
C LEU A 328 -5.55 6.47 -12.42
N THR A 329 -4.56 5.61 -12.66
CA THR A 329 -3.19 6.06 -12.93
C THR A 329 -2.95 6.39 -14.42
N GLU A 330 -3.70 5.78 -15.35
CA GLU A 330 -3.62 6.03 -16.80
C GLU A 330 -4.42 7.26 -17.25
N ASN A 331 -5.64 7.46 -16.75
CA ASN A 331 -6.47 8.61 -17.12
C ASN A 331 -5.87 9.98 -16.75
N GLU A 332 -4.92 10.01 -15.82
CA GLU A 332 -4.19 11.23 -15.46
C GLU A 332 -2.99 11.51 -16.38
N SER A 333 -2.64 10.61 -17.32
CA SER A 333 -1.55 10.81 -18.29
C SER A 333 -1.97 11.58 -19.54
N GLU A 334 -3.27 11.82 -19.77
CA GLU A 334 -3.80 12.44 -20.99
C GLU A 334 -4.18 13.93 -20.86
N THR A 335 -3.82 14.63 -19.79
CA THR A 335 -3.91 16.10 -19.81
C THR A 335 -2.75 16.66 -20.63
N PRO A 336 -3.00 17.30 -21.80
CA PRO A 336 -1.95 17.91 -22.60
C PRO A 336 -1.27 18.99 -21.78
N SER A 337 0.04 18.88 -21.62
CA SER A 337 0.88 20.03 -21.25
C SER A 337 0.73 21.07 -22.35
N ASP A 338 0.09 22.17 -22.02
CA ASP A 338 0.00 23.39 -22.85
C ASP A 338 1.43 23.98 -22.93
N GLU A 339 2.25 23.43 -23.83
CA GLU A 339 3.51 24.04 -24.23
C GLU A 339 3.18 25.22 -25.17
N GLY A 340 2.91 26.35 -24.56
CA GLY A 340 2.96 27.61 -25.21
C GLY A 340 4.39 27.88 -25.75
N GLU A 341 4.64 27.59 -27.00
CA GLU A 341 5.77 28.17 -27.74
C GLU A 341 5.62 29.70 -27.77
N GLU A 342 6.28 30.41 -26.90
CA GLU A 342 6.65 31.82 -27.16
C GLU A 342 7.91 31.84 -28.02
N LYS A 343 7.70 31.96 -29.32
CA LYS A 343 8.69 32.52 -30.25
C LYS A 343 8.78 34.00 -30.00
N THR A 344 9.91 34.46 -29.50
CA THR A 344 10.30 35.87 -29.60
C THR A 344 11.54 35.98 -30.44
N GLU A 345 11.48 36.93 -31.35
CA GLU A 345 12.45 37.45 -32.30
C GLU A 345 13.86 37.74 -31.70
#